data_cc6d59febaf58b07091419bb5e5618b6
#
_entry.id   cc6d59febaf58b07091419bb5e5618b6
#
_cell.length_a   1.000
_cell.length_b   1.000
_cell.length_c   1.000
_cell.angle_alpha   90.00
_cell.angle_beta   90.00
_cell.angle_gamma   90.00
#
_symmetry.space_group_name_H-M   'P 1'
#
loop_
_entity.id
_entity.type
_entity.pdbx_description
1 polymer ?
#
loop_
_entity_poly.entity_id
_entity_poly.type
_entity_poly.pdbx_seq_one_letter_code
_entity_poly.pdbx_strand_id
1 'polypeptide(L)'
;GGITSSMSEYEREKMLHDRLAAQVMYDGSAANAHDAYGALVDGKAVCEGYAKAFQYLLQKAGMQSFLITGSSTNPVSGTAEGHAWNVVRVAGEYYHVDTVWDDQGEHIFYAYFNKTTDAISEDHTIDTTAYALPTCKSEAADYFFVNGGRLPAFDVSAVANLLRNGNGTTRIYVTGD
;
A
#
# COMPACT_ATOMS: atom_id res chain seq x y z
N GLY A 1 4.74 -8.82 -18.34
CA GLY A 1 6.10 -9.21 -17.96
C GLY A 1 6.16 -9.71 -16.52
N GLY A 2 7.15 -10.55 -16.18
CA GLY A 2 7.38 -11.04 -14.83
C GLY A 2 8.45 -10.22 -14.08
N ILE A 3 8.71 -10.57 -12.82
CA ILE A 3 9.85 -10.07 -12.05
C ILE A 3 11.14 -10.53 -12.74
N THR A 4 12.09 -9.61 -12.90
CA THR A 4 13.42 -9.89 -13.45
C THR A 4 14.50 -9.63 -12.41
N SER A 5 15.67 -10.22 -12.59
CA SER A 5 16.81 -10.03 -11.69
C SER A 5 17.39 -8.61 -11.71
N SER A 6 17.07 -7.82 -12.71
CA SER A 6 17.50 -6.41 -12.82
C SER A 6 16.63 -5.44 -12.04
N MET A 7 15.45 -5.85 -11.59
CA MET A 7 14.53 -5.00 -10.83
C MET A 7 15.03 -4.79 -9.41
N SER A 8 14.97 -3.53 -8.94
CA SER A 8 15.17 -3.17 -7.54
C SER A 8 14.07 -3.76 -6.64
N GLU A 9 14.27 -3.77 -5.33
CA GLU A 9 13.23 -4.22 -4.39
C GLU A 9 11.97 -3.36 -4.51
N TYR A 10 12.10 -2.03 -4.63
CA TYR A 10 10.99 -1.12 -4.86
C TYR A 10 10.19 -1.45 -6.13
N GLU A 11 10.86 -1.71 -7.25
CA GLU A 11 10.18 -2.04 -8.51
C GLU A 11 9.45 -3.38 -8.44
N ARG A 12 10.04 -4.36 -7.76
CA ARG A 12 9.41 -5.68 -7.53
C ARG A 12 8.18 -5.56 -6.64
N GLU A 13 8.31 -4.85 -5.53
CA GLU A 13 7.21 -4.57 -4.61
C GLU A 13 6.06 -3.87 -5.32
N LYS A 14 6.35 -2.75 -5.98
CA LYS A 14 5.35 -1.97 -6.70
C LYS A 14 4.64 -2.78 -7.77
N MET A 15 5.37 -3.61 -8.53
CA MET A 15 4.75 -4.49 -9.52
C MET A 15 3.78 -5.49 -8.88
N LEU A 16 4.14 -6.09 -7.74
CA LEU A 16 3.28 -7.05 -7.04
C LEU A 16 2.05 -6.38 -6.44
N HIS A 17 2.24 -5.20 -5.82
CA HIS A 17 1.18 -4.36 -5.30
C HIS A 17 0.16 -4.01 -6.39
N ASP A 18 0.63 -3.43 -7.49
CA ASP A 18 -0.22 -2.98 -8.59
C ASP A 18 -1.02 -4.13 -9.22
N ARG A 19 -0.39 -5.31 -9.35
CA ARG A 19 -1.06 -6.48 -9.89
C ARG A 19 -2.12 -7.02 -8.96
N LEU A 20 -1.82 -7.06 -7.67
CA LEU A 20 -2.79 -7.52 -6.68
C LEU A 20 -4.01 -6.60 -6.66
N ALA A 21 -3.79 -5.28 -6.57
CA ALA A 21 -4.86 -4.28 -6.59
C ALA A 21 -5.69 -4.34 -7.91
N ALA A 22 -5.04 -4.56 -9.06
CA ALA A 22 -5.74 -4.62 -10.34
C ALA A 22 -6.50 -5.94 -10.59
N GLN A 23 -6.23 -7.01 -9.85
CA GLN A 23 -6.79 -8.34 -10.11
C GLN A 23 -7.79 -8.82 -9.07
N VAL A 24 -7.79 -8.22 -7.89
CA VAL A 24 -8.63 -8.65 -6.77
C VAL A 24 -9.77 -7.66 -6.58
N MET A 25 -10.97 -8.17 -6.40
CA MET A 25 -12.15 -7.39 -6.04
C MET A 25 -12.44 -7.56 -4.54
N TYR A 26 -12.70 -6.46 -3.84
CA TYR A 26 -13.11 -6.52 -2.44
C TYR A 26 -14.52 -7.13 -2.33
N ASP A 27 -14.62 -8.33 -1.73
CA ASP A 27 -15.87 -9.06 -1.58
C ASP A 27 -15.85 -9.92 -0.30
N GLY A 28 -16.51 -9.44 0.75
CA GLY A 28 -16.64 -10.14 2.03
C GLY A 28 -17.57 -11.36 1.99
N SER A 29 -18.34 -11.55 0.92
CA SER A 29 -19.24 -12.70 0.77
C SER A 29 -18.56 -13.92 0.11
N ALA A 30 -17.37 -13.76 -0.44
CA ALA A 30 -16.64 -14.84 -1.10
C ALA A 30 -16.19 -15.91 -0.09
N ALA A 31 -16.24 -17.19 -0.48
CA ALA A 31 -15.95 -18.30 0.41
C ALA A 31 -14.54 -18.29 1.02
N ASN A 32 -13.55 -17.81 0.26
CA ASN A 32 -12.14 -17.75 0.67
C ASN A 32 -11.66 -16.31 0.89
N ALA A 33 -12.56 -15.38 1.22
CA ALA A 33 -12.26 -13.94 1.27
C ALA A 33 -11.11 -13.59 2.24
N HIS A 34 -10.92 -14.35 3.30
CA HIS A 34 -9.89 -14.12 4.32
C HIS A 34 -8.55 -14.81 4.02
N ASP A 35 -8.42 -15.49 2.88
CA ASP A 35 -7.22 -16.26 2.55
C ASP A 35 -6.52 -15.75 1.30
N ALA A 36 -5.20 -16.00 1.23
CA ALA A 36 -4.42 -15.68 0.03
C ALA A 36 -4.96 -16.40 -1.22
N TYR A 37 -5.60 -17.56 -1.05
CA TYR A 37 -6.24 -18.30 -2.15
C TYR A 37 -7.39 -17.49 -2.75
N GLY A 38 -8.25 -16.91 -1.94
CA GLY A 38 -9.33 -16.04 -2.41
C GLY A 38 -8.83 -14.90 -3.29
N ALA A 39 -7.78 -14.20 -2.83
CA ALA A 39 -7.18 -13.13 -3.59
C ALA A 39 -6.48 -13.61 -4.88
N LEU A 40 -5.64 -14.66 -4.80
CA LEU A 40 -4.76 -15.04 -5.90
C LEU A 40 -5.41 -15.97 -6.93
N VAL A 41 -6.43 -16.72 -6.55
CA VAL A 41 -7.08 -17.73 -7.41
C VAL A 41 -8.52 -17.33 -7.73
N ASP A 42 -9.31 -16.96 -6.71
CA ASP A 42 -10.72 -16.61 -6.91
C ASP A 42 -10.89 -15.14 -7.36
N GLY A 43 -9.83 -14.29 -7.18
CA GLY A 43 -9.86 -12.88 -7.50
C GLY A 43 -10.78 -12.05 -6.59
N LYS A 44 -11.07 -12.55 -5.37
CA LYS A 44 -11.96 -11.92 -4.41
C LYS A 44 -11.44 -12.08 -2.99
N ALA A 45 -11.33 -10.98 -2.26
CA ALA A 45 -10.86 -11.01 -0.87
C ALA A 45 -11.33 -9.79 -0.06
N VAL A 46 -11.19 -9.89 1.26
CA VAL A 46 -11.20 -8.76 2.19
C VAL A 46 -9.76 -8.36 2.56
N CYS A 47 -9.58 -7.37 3.40
CA CYS A 47 -8.26 -6.85 3.80
C CYS A 47 -7.25 -7.95 4.20
N GLU A 48 -7.69 -8.92 5.00
CA GLU A 48 -6.85 -10.03 5.44
C GLU A 48 -6.39 -10.92 4.27
N GLY A 49 -7.26 -11.22 3.32
CA GLY A 49 -6.92 -11.98 2.13
C GLY A 49 -5.93 -11.24 1.22
N TYR A 50 -6.13 -9.93 1.00
CA TYR A 50 -5.16 -9.08 0.30
C TYR A 50 -3.80 -9.07 1.00
N ALA A 51 -3.78 -8.84 2.30
CA ALA A 51 -2.53 -8.76 3.06
C ALA A 51 -1.76 -10.09 3.08
N LYS A 52 -2.46 -11.23 3.21
CA LYS A 52 -1.87 -12.57 3.10
C LYS A 52 -1.34 -12.84 1.70
N ALA A 53 -2.08 -12.46 0.67
CA ALA A 53 -1.67 -12.62 -0.73
C ALA A 53 -0.43 -11.78 -1.04
N PHE A 54 -0.40 -10.52 -0.63
CA PHE A 54 0.74 -9.64 -0.83
C PHE A 54 1.98 -10.17 -0.12
N GLN A 55 1.84 -10.58 1.16
CA GLN A 55 2.94 -11.21 1.89
C GLN A 55 3.49 -12.44 1.17
N TYR A 56 2.62 -13.34 0.69
CA TYR A 56 3.03 -14.52 -0.04
C TYR A 56 3.81 -14.17 -1.32
N LEU A 57 3.31 -13.22 -2.11
CA LEU A 57 3.97 -12.77 -3.35
C LEU A 57 5.35 -12.14 -3.07
N LEU A 58 5.44 -11.28 -2.04
CA LEU A 58 6.70 -10.66 -1.62
C LEU A 58 7.73 -11.71 -1.19
N GLN A 59 7.33 -12.69 -0.38
CA GLN A 59 8.19 -13.79 0.05
C GLN A 59 8.69 -14.62 -1.14
N LYS A 60 7.82 -14.90 -2.12
CA LYS A 60 8.22 -15.58 -3.37
C LYS A 60 9.19 -14.76 -4.23
N ALA A 61 9.12 -13.42 -4.12
CA ALA A 61 10.06 -12.50 -4.76
C ALA A 61 11.36 -12.30 -3.95
N GLY A 62 11.55 -13.04 -2.83
CA GLY A 62 12.72 -12.94 -1.96
C GLY A 62 12.73 -11.69 -1.08
N MET A 63 11.56 -11.07 -0.83
CA MET A 63 11.41 -9.87 0.00
C MET A 63 10.86 -10.21 1.38
N GLN A 64 11.32 -9.50 2.39
CA GLN A 64 10.83 -9.66 3.77
C GLN A 64 9.58 -8.82 3.97
N SER A 65 8.53 -9.45 4.52
CA SER A 65 7.28 -8.77 4.86
C SER A 65 6.59 -9.40 6.06
N PHE A 66 5.76 -8.61 6.75
CA PHE A 66 4.97 -9.02 7.90
C PHE A 66 3.50 -8.69 7.64
N LEU A 67 2.62 -9.56 8.11
CA LEU A 67 1.19 -9.26 8.21
C LEU A 67 0.96 -8.45 9.50
N ILE A 68 0.22 -7.36 9.39
CA ILE A 68 -0.13 -6.49 10.50
C ILE A 68 -1.64 -6.54 10.71
N THR A 69 -2.06 -6.58 11.95
CA THR A 69 -3.46 -6.46 12.35
C THR A 69 -3.67 -5.24 13.23
N GLY A 70 -4.88 -4.73 13.22
CA GLY A 70 -5.28 -3.58 13.98
C GLY A 70 -6.68 -3.12 13.61
N SER A 71 -6.87 -1.82 13.55
CA SER A 71 -8.10 -1.22 13.02
C SER A 71 -7.75 -0.07 12.09
N SER A 72 -8.66 0.25 11.18
CA SER A 72 -8.59 1.46 10.36
C SER A 72 -9.89 2.26 10.50
N THR A 73 -9.78 3.59 10.42
CA THR A 73 -10.92 4.51 10.51
C THR A 73 -11.16 5.12 9.15
N ASN A 74 -12.32 4.82 8.57
CA ASN A 74 -12.70 5.39 7.28
C ASN A 74 -12.78 6.93 7.40
N PRO A 75 -11.99 7.69 6.63
CA PRO A 75 -11.91 9.15 6.79
C PRO A 75 -13.21 9.88 6.42
N VAL A 76 -14.11 9.24 5.68
CA VAL A 76 -15.38 9.83 5.27
C VAL A 76 -16.49 9.54 6.29
N SER A 77 -16.62 8.28 6.73
CA SER A 77 -17.67 7.87 7.67
C SER A 77 -17.29 8.02 9.13
N GLY A 78 -16.00 8.09 9.45
CA GLY A 78 -15.47 8.05 10.82
C GLY A 78 -15.63 6.69 11.50
N THR A 79 -16.04 5.64 10.77
CA THR A 79 -16.24 4.30 11.32
C THR A 79 -14.90 3.56 11.40
N ALA A 80 -14.59 3.05 12.60
CA ALA A 80 -13.43 2.20 12.82
C ALA A 80 -13.84 0.72 12.69
N GLU A 81 -13.02 -0.05 11.95
CA GLU A 81 -13.23 -1.48 11.73
C GLU A 81 -11.91 -2.25 11.89
N GLY A 82 -12.01 -3.54 12.25
CA GLY A 82 -10.85 -4.42 12.25
C GLY A 82 -10.21 -4.48 10.88
N HIS A 83 -8.88 -4.38 10.82
CA HIS A 83 -8.16 -4.26 9.56
C HIS A 83 -6.84 -5.05 9.57
N ALA A 84 -6.35 -5.40 8.37
CA ALA A 84 -5.09 -6.07 8.17
C ALA A 84 -4.37 -5.51 6.94
N TRP A 85 -3.06 -5.29 7.09
CA TRP A 85 -2.17 -4.77 6.04
C TRP A 85 -0.76 -5.34 6.19
N ASN A 86 0.25 -4.77 5.57
CA ASN A 86 1.60 -5.28 5.60
C ASN A 86 2.62 -4.25 6.10
N VAL A 87 3.71 -4.75 6.68
CA VAL A 87 5.00 -4.05 6.73
C VAL A 87 5.96 -4.78 5.80
N VAL A 88 6.65 -4.04 4.94
CA VAL A 88 7.56 -4.56 3.91
C VAL A 88 8.94 -3.96 4.13
N ARG A 89 10.00 -4.76 3.90
CA ARG A 89 11.38 -4.27 3.91
C ARG A 89 11.84 -3.99 2.49
N VAL A 90 12.25 -2.75 2.25
CA VAL A 90 12.75 -2.26 0.95
C VAL A 90 14.06 -1.50 1.17
N ALA A 91 15.11 -1.88 0.47
CA ALA A 91 16.44 -1.25 0.55
C ALA A 91 16.98 -1.10 1.99
N GLY A 92 16.65 -2.07 2.85
CA GLY A 92 17.11 -2.08 4.24
C GLY A 92 16.16 -1.42 5.24
N GLU A 93 15.20 -0.63 4.81
CA GLU A 93 14.22 0.10 5.62
C GLU A 93 12.86 -0.59 5.61
N TYR A 94 12.02 -0.30 6.62
CA TYR A 94 10.67 -0.86 6.74
C TYR A 94 9.61 0.20 6.45
N TYR A 95 8.51 -0.24 5.82
CA TYR A 95 7.40 0.61 5.39
C TYR A 95 6.06 -0.09 5.59
N HIS A 96 5.03 0.67 5.95
CA HIS A 96 3.66 0.18 5.90
C HIS A 96 3.11 0.24 4.48
N VAL A 97 2.38 -0.81 4.09
CA VAL A 97 1.70 -0.90 2.79
C VAL A 97 0.30 -1.45 3.01
N ASP A 98 -0.71 -0.71 2.57
CA ASP A 98 -2.09 -1.17 2.56
C ASP A 98 -2.63 -1.22 1.12
N THR A 99 -2.54 -2.41 0.52
CA THR A 99 -2.98 -2.63 -0.85
C THR A 99 -4.49 -2.46 -1.03
N VAL A 100 -5.29 -2.74 0.01
CA VAL A 100 -6.76 -2.58 -0.06
C VAL A 100 -7.15 -1.12 -0.15
N TRP A 101 -6.54 -0.27 0.67
CA TRP A 101 -6.86 1.15 0.66
C TRP A 101 -6.28 1.89 -0.54
N ASP A 102 -5.23 1.35 -1.15
CA ASP A 102 -4.72 1.85 -2.43
C ASP A 102 -5.53 1.36 -3.64
N ASP A 103 -6.28 0.25 -3.50
CA ASP A 103 -7.17 -0.28 -4.53
C ASP A 103 -8.48 0.51 -4.55
N GLN A 104 -8.64 1.35 -5.56
CA GLN A 104 -9.84 2.13 -5.80
C GLN A 104 -10.51 1.70 -7.12
N GLY A 105 -10.52 0.39 -7.38
CA GLY A 105 -11.11 -0.22 -8.57
C GLY A 105 -10.31 0.06 -9.83
N GLU A 106 -10.74 1.00 -10.67
CA GLU A 106 -10.03 1.34 -11.93
C GLU A 106 -8.70 2.08 -11.67
N HIS A 107 -8.44 2.53 -10.44
CA HIS A 107 -7.28 3.34 -10.10
C HIS A 107 -6.56 2.82 -8.86
N ILE A 108 -5.23 2.95 -8.86
CA ILE A 108 -4.40 2.72 -7.68
C ILE A 108 -3.90 4.08 -7.21
N PHE A 109 -4.14 4.42 -5.93
CA PHE A 109 -3.84 5.76 -5.42
C PHE A 109 -2.46 5.91 -4.80
N TYR A 110 -1.85 4.85 -4.31
CA TYR A 110 -0.55 4.83 -3.61
C TYR A 110 -0.50 5.73 -2.35
N ALA A 111 -1.66 6.11 -1.81
CA ALA A 111 -1.73 6.89 -0.58
C ALA A 111 -1.23 6.10 0.63
N TYR A 112 -1.27 4.79 0.53
CA TYR A 112 -0.86 3.83 1.56
C TYR A 112 0.32 2.94 1.14
N PHE A 113 1.06 3.33 0.09
CA PHE A 113 2.23 2.61 -0.39
C PHE A 113 3.51 3.18 0.22
N ASN A 114 4.22 2.35 1.00
CA ASN A 114 5.49 2.66 1.65
C ASN A 114 5.43 3.85 2.62
N LYS A 115 4.47 3.80 3.54
CA LYS A 115 4.26 4.84 4.56
C LYS A 115 5.11 4.62 5.81
N THR A 116 5.42 5.71 6.48
CA THR A 116 6.00 5.68 7.83
C THR A 116 4.95 5.24 8.86
N THR A 117 5.42 4.82 10.06
CA THR A 117 4.49 4.53 11.16
C THR A 117 3.66 5.76 11.55
N ASP A 118 4.25 6.95 11.54
CA ASP A 118 3.52 8.19 11.87
C ASP A 118 2.43 8.47 10.83
N ALA A 119 2.76 8.36 9.53
CA ALA A 119 1.80 8.60 8.45
C ALA A 119 0.65 7.59 8.44
N ILE A 120 0.92 6.28 8.61
CA ILE A 120 -0.15 5.28 8.63
C ILE A 120 -1.04 5.45 9.88
N SER A 121 -0.51 5.95 10.98
CA SER A 121 -1.24 6.12 12.24
C SER A 121 -2.24 7.27 12.22
N GLU A 122 -2.33 8.05 11.15
CA GLU A 122 -3.36 9.07 10.98
C GLU A 122 -4.77 8.47 10.93
N ASP A 123 -4.90 7.26 10.38
CA ASP A 123 -6.17 6.56 10.23
C ASP A 123 -6.12 5.05 10.56
N HIS A 124 -4.92 4.50 10.84
CA HIS A 124 -4.73 3.11 11.27
C HIS A 124 -4.22 3.04 12.71
N THR A 125 -4.75 2.09 13.48
CA THR A 125 -4.27 1.76 14.83
C THR A 125 -3.67 0.36 14.81
N ILE A 126 -2.37 0.25 15.12
CA ILE A 126 -1.63 -1.01 15.09
C ILE A 126 -1.93 -1.80 16.38
N ASP A 127 -2.25 -3.09 16.27
CA ASP A 127 -2.29 -3.99 17.42
C ASP A 127 -0.86 -4.36 17.83
N THR A 128 -0.34 -3.65 18.83
CA THR A 128 1.00 -3.86 19.37
C THR A 128 1.09 -5.01 20.37
N THR A 129 -0.03 -5.66 20.70
CA THR A 129 -0.07 -6.75 21.68
C THR A 129 0.38 -8.08 21.08
N ALA A 130 0.25 -8.25 19.76
CA ALA A 130 0.53 -9.52 19.09
C ALA A 130 2.02 -9.76 18.86
N TYR A 131 2.80 -8.71 18.53
CA TYR A 131 4.24 -8.80 18.22
C TYR A 131 4.95 -7.45 18.21
N ALA A 132 6.28 -7.49 18.41
CA ALA A 132 7.11 -6.30 18.25
C ALA A 132 7.35 -6.06 16.74
N LEU A 133 6.89 -4.94 16.24
CA LEU A 133 7.09 -4.53 14.86
C LEU A 133 8.30 -3.61 14.71
N PRO A 134 9.01 -3.65 13.58
CA PRO A 134 9.98 -2.63 13.26
C PRO A 134 9.28 -1.27 13.09
N THR A 135 9.90 -0.22 13.61
CA THR A 135 9.41 1.15 13.38
C THR A 135 9.76 1.59 11.97
N CYS A 136 8.75 2.01 11.19
CA CYS A 136 8.92 2.52 9.84
C CYS A 136 9.13 4.05 9.89
N LYS A 137 10.36 4.50 9.64
CA LYS A 137 10.74 5.93 9.76
C LYS A 137 11.14 6.58 8.46
N SER A 138 11.52 5.79 7.46
CA SER A 138 12.02 6.29 6.18
C SER A 138 10.87 6.63 5.23
N GLU A 139 11.02 7.71 4.49
CA GLU A 139 10.14 8.08 3.38
C GLU A 139 10.78 7.80 2.00
N ALA A 140 12.01 7.26 1.99
CA ALA A 140 12.79 7.12 0.76
C ALA A 140 12.15 6.25 -0.32
N ALA A 141 11.27 5.32 0.06
CA ALA A 141 10.49 4.48 -0.85
C ALA A 141 9.00 4.86 -0.92
N ASP A 142 8.56 5.95 -0.28
CA ASP A 142 7.19 6.47 -0.46
C ASP A 142 6.97 6.80 -1.94
N TYR A 143 5.80 6.40 -2.47
CA TYR A 143 5.50 6.57 -3.91
C TYR A 143 5.63 8.03 -4.37
N PHE A 144 5.09 8.96 -3.62
CA PHE A 144 5.07 10.38 -3.99
C PHE A 144 6.43 11.04 -3.80
N PHE A 145 7.24 10.54 -2.86
CA PHE A 145 8.63 10.98 -2.71
C PHE A 145 9.48 10.52 -3.91
N VAL A 146 9.39 9.25 -4.29
CA VAL A 146 10.15 8.67 -5.42
C VAL A 146 9.73 9.30 -6.75
N ASN A 147 8.46 9.58 -6.96
CA ASN A 147 7.92 10.08 -8.23
C ASN A 147 7.74 11.62 -8.29
N GLY A 148 8.17 12.34 -7.25
CA GLY A 148 8.14 13.81 -7.23
C GLY A 148 6.73 14.42 -7.14
N GLY A 149 5.74 13.63 -6.74
CA GLY A 149 4.35 14.07 -6.61
C GLY A 149 3.96 14.59 -5.23
N ARG A 150 4.92 14.73 -4.29
CA ARG A 150 4.66 15.23 -2.93
C ARG A 150 4.79 16.73 -2.86
N LEU A 151 3.75 17.40 -2.36
CA LEU A 151 3.73 18.85 -2.14
C LEU A 151 3.51 19.14 -0.64
N PRO A 152 4.29 20.04 -0.02
CA PRO A 152 4.13 20.39 1.39
C PRO A 152 2.87 21.21 1.68
N ALA A 153 2.32 21.88 0.65
CA ALA A 153 1.07 22.60 0.68
C ALA A 153 0.44 22.64 -0.72
N PHE A 154 -0.86 22.90 -0.79
CA PHE A 154 -1.51 23.07 -2.09
C PHE A 154 -1.02 24.34 -2.77
N ASP A 155 -0.33 24.20 -3.88
CA ASP A 155 0.18 25.29 -4.73
C ASP A 155 -0.23 25.05 -6.18
N VAL A 156 -1.05 25.95 -6.71
CA VAL A 156 -1.60 25.84 -8.09
C VAL A 156 -0.48 25.83 -9.14
N SER A 157 0.60 26.60 -8.92
CA SER A 157 1.71 26.67 -9.88
C SER A 157 2.53 25.37 -9.86
N ALA A 158 2.77 24.80 -8.66
CA ALA A 158 3.45 23.51 -8.51
C ALA A 158 2.62 22.38 -9.15
N VAL A 159 1.32 22.33 -8.88
CA VAL A 159 0.38 21.37 -9.49
C VAL A 159 0.38 21.51 -11.02
N ALA A 160 0.27 22.73 -11.54
CA ALA A 160 0.29 23.00 -12.98
C ALA A 160 1.61 22.59 -13.64
N ASN A 161 2.75 22.71 -12.94
CA ASN A 161 4.05 22.24 -13.44
C ASN A 161 4.12 20.71 -13.49
N LEU A 162 3.64 20.02 -12.44
CA LEU A 162 3.57 18.56 -12.44
C LEU A 162 2.69 18.02 -13.56
N LEU A 163 1.52 18.64 -13.80
CA LEU A 163 0.61 18.27 -14.89
C LEU A 163 1.22 18.48 -16.28
N ARG A 164 1.98 19.57 -16.49
CA ARG A 164 2.64 19.85 -17.76
C ARG A 164 3.79 18.91 -18.08
N ASN A 165 4.50 18.44 -17.05
CA ASN A 165 5.68 17.58 -17.22
C ASN A 165 5.33 16.09 -17.09
N GLY A 166 4.11 15.74 -16.70
CA GLY A 166 3.65 14.37 -16.56
C GLY A 166 3.28 13.74 -17.91
N ASN A 167 3.65 12.47 -18.06
CA ASN A 167 3.32 11.67 -19.25
C ASN A 167 2.09 10.79 -18.94
N GLY A 168 0.88 11.36 -18.96
CA GLY A 168 -0.35 10.65 -18.67
C GLY A 168 -0.94 10.99 -17.31
N THR A 169 -1.27 10.00 -16.48
CA THR A 169 -1.83 10.22 -15.14
C THR A 169 -0.77 10.75 -14.18
N THR A 170 -1.01 11.93 -13.61
CA THR A 170 -0.18 12.50 -12.55
C THR A 170 -0.89 12.36 -11.21
N ARG A 171 -0.22 11.78 -10.23
CA ARG A 171 -0.70 11.64 -8.85
C ARG A 171 0.02 12.65 -7.97
N ILE A 172 -0.72 13.33 -7.13
CA ILE A 172 -0.19 14.39 -6.25
C ILE A 172 -0.70 14.12 -4.84
N TYR A 173 0.20 14.19 -3.88
CA TYR A 173 -0.08 14.10 -2.46
C TYR A 173 0.29 15.41 -1.77
N VAL A 174 -0.67 16.03 -1.09
CA VAL A 174 -0.46 17.29 -0.35
C VAL A 174 -0.41 16.96 1.13
N THR A 175 0.70 17.31 1.81
CA THR A 175 0.96 16.94 3.21
C THR A 175 0.62 18.04 4.22
N GLY A 176 0.24 19.23 3.79
CA GLY A 176 -0.13 20.37 4.62
C GLY A 176 -1.52 20.91 4.31
N ASP A 177 -2.08 21.67 5.25
CA ASP A 177 -3.36 22.38 5.12
C ASP A 177 -3.27 23.54 4.12
#